data_50c7f2835306a31889f23f407080733b
#
_entry.id   50c7f2835306a31889f23f407080733b
#
_cell.length_a   1.000
_cell.length_b   1.000
_cell.length_c   1.000
_cell.angle_alpha   90.00
_cell.angle_beta   90.00
_cell.angle_gamma   90.00
#
_symmetry.space_group_name_H-M   'P 1'
#
loop_
_entity.id
_entity.type
_entity.pdbx_description
1 polymer ?
#
loop_
_entity_poly.entity_id
_entity_poly.type
_entity_poly.pdbx_seq_one_letter_code
_entity_poly.pdbx_strand_id
1 'polypeptide(L)'
;MAFPYKHVLLIGATSGIGKAMAERLIAEGVKVTAVGRRKDALEEFENAHPGLARSVTLDITQLDKLAEFAKRITEVSPDIDCLFLNAGMQRSFDFSKPESVDLNTFHAETTVNYTSLVAVTHTFLPFLIAKEGPSGIIFTGTHLSIVPAAQLPGYSASKSALNVFAMCLRDQLRNTQIKVTEIAAPAVKTELHDYMGLEVGRNVGMPLEKFTEEAYQGLLSGEDTIAVGAIMLPGAKEAIADIVAKRRAVFTSLAEMMRSRN
;
A
#
# COMPACT_ATOMS: atom_id res chain seq x y z
N MET A 1 6.96 10.00 -18.64
CA MET A 1 6.94 8.56 -19.01
C MET A 1 5.53 8.05 -18.79
N ALA A 2 5.10 6.98 -19.46
CA ALA A 2 3.80 6.35 -19.20
C ALA A 2 3.91 5.39 -18.00
N PHE A 3 2.79 5.10 -17.34
CA PHE A 3 2.73 4.08 -16.27
C PHE A 3 3.13 2.72 -16.86
N PRO A 4 4.06 1.98 -16.24
CA PRO A 4 4.71 0.84 -16.88
C PRO A 4 3.86 -0.44 -16.91
N TYR A 5 2.74 -0.49 -16.18
CA TYR A 5 1.89 -1.67 -16.05
C TYR A 5 0.56 -1.48 -16.76
N LYS A 6 -0.03 -2.58 -17.23
CA LYS A 6 -1.25 -2.59 -18.04
C LYS A 6 -2.50 -3.03 -17.28
N HIS A 7 -2.32 -3.88 -16.26
CA HIS A 7 -3.42 -4.39 -15.45
C HIS A 7 -3.01 -4.48 -13.97
N VAL A 8 -3.64 -3.67 -13.14
CA VAL A 8 -3.36 -3.56 -11.71
C VAL A 8 -4.40 -4.33 -10.90
N LEU A 9 -3.96 -5.26 -10.06
CA LEU A 9 -4.77 -5.82 -8.96
C LEU A 9 -4.65 -4.91 -7.75
N LEU A 10 -5.70 -4.13 -7.43
CA LEU A 10 -5.68 -3.13 -6.36
C LEU A 10 -6.44 -3.61 -5.14
N ILE A 11 -5.73 -3.87 -4.06
CA ILE A 11 -6.28 -4.31 -2.78
C ILE A 11 -6.64 -3.10 -1.91
N GLY A 12 -7.90 -2.99 -1.50
CA GLY A 12 -8.41 -1.83 -0.75
C GLY A 12 -8.89 -0.70 -1.65
N ALA A 13 -9.64 -1.05 -2.71
CA ALA A 13 -10.09 -0.13 -3.76
C ALA A 13 -11.46 0.52 -3.52
N THR A 14 -12.11 0.26 -2.37
CA THR A 14 -13.52 0.66 -2.17
C THR A 14 -13.71 2.08 -1.65
N SER A 15 -12.65 2.79 -1.25
CA SER A 15 -12.70 4.21 -0.81
C SER A 15 -11.31 4.82 -0.73
N GLY A 16 -11.28 6.12 -0.40
CA GLY A 16 -10.07 6.87 -0.11
C GLY A 16 -9.01 6.74 -1.19
N ILE A 17 -7.75 6.60 -0.77
CA ILE A 17 -6.59 6.53 -1.67
C ILE A 17 -6.75 5.41 -2.72
N GLY A 18 -7.20 4.22 -2.31
CA GLY A 18 -7.32 3.09 -3.23
C GLY A 18 -8.31 3.34 -4.36
N LYS A 19 -9.50 3.86 -4.04
CA LYS A 19 -10.50 4.22 -5.05
C LYS A 19 -9.97 5.31 -5.99
N ALA A 20 -9.42 6.39 -5.43
CA ALA A 20 -8.91 7.51 -6.23
C ALA A 20 -7.74 7.09 -7.14
N MET A 21 -6.82 6.26 -6.66
CA MET A 21 -5.74 5.72 -7.49
C MET A 21 -6.27 4.77 -8.58
N ALA A 22 -7.29 3.95 -8.29
CA ALA A 22 -7.93 3.10 -9.29
C ALA A 22 -8.55 3.93 -10.42
N GLU A 23 -9.31 4.98 -10.08
CA GLU A 23 -9.91 5.91 -11.04
C GLU A 23 -8.84 6.64 -11.86
N ARG A 24 -7.75 7.09 -11.20
CA ARG A 24 -6.64 7.77 -11.89
C ARG A 24 -5.91 6.86 -12.89
N LEU A 25 -5.70 5.58 -12.53
CA LEU A 25 -5.10 4.58 -13.41
C LEU A 25 -6.00 4.27 -14.60
N ILE A 26 -7.31 4.12 -14.38
CA ILE A 26 -8.30 3.90 -15.45
C ILE A 26 -8.34 5.08 -16.42
N ALA A 27 -8.24 6.31 -15.94
CA ALA A 27 -8.18 7.51 -16.79
C ALA A 27 -6.98 7.50 -17.76
N GLU A 28 -5.93 6.75 -17.46
CA GLU A 28 -4.77 6.51 -18.33
C GLU A 28 -4.88 5.22 -19.16
N GLY A 29 -6.05 4.58 -19.16
CA GLY A 29 -6.29 3.35 -19.92
C GLY A 29 -5.75 2.07 -19.30
N VAL A 30 -5.33 2.12 -18.03
CA VAL A 30 -4.85 0.95 -17.27
C VAL A 30 -6.05 0.15 -16.78
N LYS A 31 -6.06 -1.16 -17.00
CA LYS A 31 -7.07 -2.04 -16.41
C LYS A 31 -6.87 -2.15 -14.90
N VAL A 32 -7.97 -2.18 -14.15
CA VAL A 32 -7.94 -2.35 -12.69
C VAL A 32 -8.88 -3.45 -12.26
N THR A 33 -8.35 -4.46 -11.57
CA THR A 33 -9.15 -5.38 -10.78
C THR A 33 -9.20 -4.87 -9.33
N ALA A 34 -10.33 -4.27 -8.97
CA ALA A 34 -10.58 -3.68 -7.66
C ALA A 34 -10.99 -4.74 -6.64
N VAL A 35 -10.27 -4.81 -5.51
CA VAL A 35 -10.54 -5.78 -4.44
C VAL A 35 -10.85 -5.06 -3.13
N GLY A 36 -11.88 -5.51 -2.42
CA GLY A 36 -12.26 -4.97 -1.14
C GLY A 36 -13.42 -5.73 -0.50
N ARG A 37 -13.94 -5.24 0.62
CA ARG A 37 -15.02 -5.89 1.38
C ARG A 37 -16.41 -5.37 1.03
N ARG A 38 -16.53 -4.15 0.52
CA ARG A 38 -17.81 -3.47 0.25
C ARG A 38 -18.27 -3.80 -1.16
N LYS A 39 -19.14 -4.80 -1.27
CA LYS A 39 -19.63 -5.33 -2.55
C LYS A 39 -20.29 -4.24 -3.40
N ASP A 40 -21.22 -3.48 -2.81
CA ASP A 40 -21.96 -2.45 -3.56
C ASP A 40 -21.04 -1.38 -4.18
N ALA A 41 -20.04 -0.92 -3.42
CA ALA A 41 -19.06 0.05 -3.91
C ALA A 41 -18.16 -0.53 -5.02
N LEU A 42 -17.88 -1.83 -4.99
CA LEU A 42 -17.13 -2.53 -6.02
C LEU A 42 -17.94 -2.70 -7.30
N GLU A 43 -19.22 -3.09 -7.20
CA GLU A 43 -20.13 -3.21 -8.33
C GLU A 43 -20.39 -1.84 -8.99
N GLU A 44 -20.56 -0.78 -8.19
CA GLU A 44 -20.67 0.59 -8.71
C GLU A 44 -19.41 0.98 -9.49
N PHE A 45 -18.22 0.71 -8.94
CA PHE A 45 -16.94 1.01 -9.60
C PHE A 45 -16.79 0.26 -10.92
N GLU A 46 -17.10 -1.05 -10.96
CA GLU A 46 -17.02 -1.86 -12.18
C GLU A 46 -18.00 -1.37 -13.25
N ASN A 47 -19.24 -1.05 -12.87
CA ASN A 47 -20.27 -0.53 -13.77
C ASN A 47 -19.92 0.85 -14.34
N ALA A 48 -19.23 1.69 -13.56
CA ALA A 48 -18.80 3.02 -14.00
C ALA A 48 -17.65 2.97 -15.03
N HIS A 49 -16.91 1.85 -15.13
CA HIS A 49 -15.71 1.74 -15.98
C HIS A 49 -15.72 0.46 -16.84
N PRO A 50 -16.70 0.28 -17.74
CA PRO A 50 -16.85 -0.92 -18.53
C PRO A 50 -15.61 -1.20 -19.38
N GLY A 51 -15.13 -2.44 -19.34
CA GLY A 51 -13.96 -2.91 -20.10
C GLY A 51 -12.60 -2.57 -19.48
N LEU A 52 -12.52 -1.64 -18.52
CA LEU A 52 -11.29 -1.29 -17.81
C LEU A 52 -11.31 -1.71 -16.33
N ALA A 53 -12.49 -1.83 -15.72
CA ALA A 53 -12.63 -2.28 -14.35
C ALA A 53 -13.21 -3.69 -14.25
N ARG A 54 -12.72 -4.42 -13.25
CA ARG A 54 -13.32 -5.65 -12.71
C ARG A 54 -13.33 -5.53 -11.20
N SER A 55 -14.27 -6.16 -10.54
CA SER A 55 -14.37 -6.13 -9.07
C SER A 55 -14.42 -7.52 -8.45
N VAL A 56 -13.81 -7.65 -7.27
CA VAL A 56 -13.84 -8.89 -6.48
C VAL A 56 -14.01 -8.58 -5.00
N THR A 57 -15.05 -9.13 -4.39
CA THR A 57 -15.24 -9.03 -2.94
C THR A 57 -14.34 -10.02 -2.22
N LEU A 58 -13.45 -9.53 -1.38
CA LEU A 58 -12.55 -10.32 -0.54
C LEU A 58 -12.21 -9.58 0.75
N ASP A 59 -12.21 -10.30 1.86
CA ASP A 59 -11.54 -9.87 3.09
C ASP A 59 -10.16 -10.52 3.14
N ILE A 60 -9.11 -9.72 2.97
CA ILE A 60 -7.72 -10.18 2.94
C ILE A 60 -7.23 -10.70 4.28
N THR A 61 -7.95 -10.49 5.39
CA THR A 61 -7.63 -11.06 6.70
C THR A 61 -7.94 -12.55 6.79
N GLN A 62 -8.74 -13.08 5.86
CA GLN A 62 -9.03 -14.50 5.71
C GLN A 62 -7.88 -15.17 4.94
N LEU A 63 -6.75 -15.38 5.62
CA LEU A 63 -5.49 -15.80 5.00
C LEU A 63 -5.62 -17.16 4.29
N ASP A 64 -6.47 -18.04 4.80
CA ASP A 64 -6.78 -19.37 4.23
C ASP A 64 -7.43 -19.30 2.84
N LYS A 65 -8.08 -18.18 2.50
CA LYS A 65 -8.74 -17.98 1.21
C LYS A 65 -7.84 -17.37 0.14
N LEU A 66 -6.66 -16.88 0.50
CA LEU A 66 -5.79 -16.13 -0.43
C LEU A 66 -5.26 -17.00 -1.58
N ALA A 67 -4.92 -18.26 -1.31
CA ALA A 67 -4.41 -19.17 -2.33
C ALA A 67 -5.45 -19.46 -3.41
N GLU A 68 -6.69 -19.77 -3.00
CA GLU A 68 -7.81 -19.98 -3.92
C GLU A 68 -8.16 -18.69 -4.69
N PHE A 69 -8.18 -17.56 -3.99
CA PHE A 69 -8.39 -16.25 -4.62
C PHE A 69 -7.34 -15.99 -5.72
N ALA A 70 -6.05 -16.15 -5.41
CA ALA A 70 -4.98 -15.89 -6.37
C ALA A 70 -5.10 -16.81 -7.60
N LYS A 71 -5.34 -18.12 -7.39
CA LYS A 71 -5.56 -19.07 -8.47
C LYS A 71 -6.69 -18.60 -9.39
N ARG A 72 -7.86 -18.33 -8.82
CA ARG A 72 -9.02 -17.90 -9.59
C ARG A 72 -8.79 -16.59 -10.34
N ILE A 73 -8.15 -15.60 -9.68
CA ILE A 73 -7.99 -14.28 -10.31
C ILE A 73 -6.95 -14.30 -11.43
N THR A 74 -5.89 -15.09 -11.30
CA THR A 74 -4.86 -15.23 -12.34
C THR A 74 -5.35 -16.06 -13.54
N GLU A 75 -6.30 -16.97 -13.35
CA GLU A 75 -6.98 -17.68 -14.44
C GLU A 75 -7.89 -16.75 -15.26
N VAL A 76 -8.65 -15.87 -14.62
CA VAL A 76 -9.60 -14.97 -15.31
C VAL A 76 -8.98 -13.64 -15.76
N SER A 77 -7.84 -13.28 -15.21
CA SER A 77 -7.09 -12.06 -15.52
C SER A 77 -5.59 -12.36 -15.60
N PRO A 78 -5.16 -13.18 -16.58
CA PRO A 78 -3.76 -13.58 -16.72
C PRO A 78 -2.83 -12.43 -17.14
N ASP A 79 -3.40 -11.32 -17.55
CA ASP A 79 -2.70 -10.09 -17.94
C ASP A 79 -2.36 -9.15 -16.74
N ILE A 80 -2.76 -9.49 -15.51
CA ILE A 80 -2.32 -8.75 -14.31
C ILE A 80 -0.79 -8.75 -14.26
N ASP A 81 -0.20 -7.55 -14.18
CA ASP A 81 1.24 -7.32 -14.13
C ASP A 81 1.66 -6.43 -12.95
N CYS A 82 0.69 -5.94 -12.15
CA CYS A 82 0.99 -5.15 -10.97
C CYS A 82 0.04 -5.48 -9.80
N LEU A 83 0.61 -5.63 -8.60
CA LEU A 83 -0.13 -5.62 -7.33
C LEU A 83 -0.06 -4.23 -6.72
N PHE A 84 -1.19 -3.62 -6.38
CA PHE A 84 -1.24 -2.40 -5.62
C PHE A 84 -1.89 -2.66 -4.26
N LEU A 85 -1.09 -2.73 -3.22
CA LEU A 85 -1.45 -3.14 -1.87
C LEU A 85 -1.72 -1.90 -1.00
N ASN A 86 -2.96 -1.45 -1.01
CA ASN A 86 -3.39 -0.20 -0.38
C ASN A 86 -4.21 -0.41 0.90
N ALA A 87 -4.80 -1.58 1.12
CA ALA A 87 -5.65 -1.82 2.28
C ALA A 87 -4.96 -1.42 3.60
N GLY A 88 -5.73 -0.78 4.48
CA GLY A 88 -5.22 -0.35 5.77
C GLY A 88 -6.35 0.10 6.70
N MET A 89 -6.05 0.09 7.99
CA MET A 89 -6.87 0.66 9.05
C MET A 89 -6.00 1.41 10.06
N GLN A 90 -6.60 2.35 10.78
CA GLN A 90 -5.93 3.16 11.79
C GLN A 90 -6.86 3.38 12.98
N ARG A 91 -6.30 3.28 14.20
CA ARG A 91 -6.99 3.61 15.45
C ARG A 91 -6.02 4.29 16.41
N SER A 92 -6.58 5.09 17.30
CA SER A 92 -5.84 5.72 18.39
C SER A 92 -5.88 4.82 19.64
N PHE A 93 -4.75 4.72 20.34
CA PHE A 93 -4.63 3.97 21.60
C PHE A 93 -3.86 4.78 22.62
N ASP A 94 -4.33 4.74 23.88
CA ASP A 94 -3.69 5.38 25.02
C ASP A 94 -3.28 4.33 26.07
N PHE A 95 -2.04 3.87 25.99
CA PHE A 95 -1.51 2.88 26.94
C PHE A 95 -1.25 3.45 28.35
N SER A 96 -1.39 4.77 28.56
CA SER A 96 -1.42 5.32 29.93
C SER A 96 -2.73 4.99 30.65
N LYS A 97 -3.73 4.51 29.90
CA LYS A 97 -5.05 4.04 30.38
C LYS A 97 -5.30 2.63 29.83
N PRO A 98 -4.59 1.62 30.32
CA PRO A 98 -4.58 0.28 29.74
C PRO A 98 -5.97 -0.36 29.66
N GLU A 99 -6.87 0.00 30.58
CA GLU A 99 -8.27 -0.45 30.60
C GLU A 99 -9.10 0.04 29.40
N SER A 100 -8.65 1.10 28.73
CA SER A 100 -9.32 1.65 27.54
C SER A 100 -8.81 1.01 26.24
N VAL A 101 -7.75 0.20 26.29
CA VAL A 101 -7.12 -0.39 25.12
C VAL A 101 -7.77 -1.72 24.74
N ASP A 102 -8.48 -1.74 23.60
CA ASP A 102 -8.93 -3.00 23.00
C ASP A 102 -7.78 -3.64 22.20
N LEU A 103 -7.16 -4.67 22.79
CA LEU A 103 -6.06 -5.41 22.14
C LEU A 103 -6.52 -6.15 20.86
N ASN A 104 -7.78 -6.53 20.72
CA ASN A 104 -8.28 -7.16 19.49
C ASN A 104 -8.20 -6.16 18.33
N THR A 105 -8.68 -4.94 18.54
CA THR A 105 -8.55 -3.86 17.55
C THR A 105 -7.09 -3.50 17.29
N PHE A 106 -6.24 -3.47 18.32
CA PHE A 106 -4.80 -3.21 18.17
C PHE A 106 -4.12 -4.27 17.29
N HIS A 107 -4.40 -5.55 17.52
CA HIS A 107 -3.87 -6.65 16.71
C HIS A 107 -4.46 -6.67 15.29
N ALA A 108 -5.73 -6.27 15.14
CA ALA A 108 -6.36 -6.18 13.82
C ALA A 108 -5.64 -5.18 12.90
N GLU A 109 -5.09 -4.08 13.43
CA GLU A 109 -4.25 -3.16 12.63
C GLU A 109 -3.03 -3.87 12.03
N THR A 110 -2.31 -4.66 12.84
CA THR A 110 -1.16 -5.43 12.36
C THR A 110 -1.59 -6.47 11.32
N THR A 111 -2.72 -7.12 11.54
CA THR A 111 -3.25 -8.11 10.60
C THR A 111 -3.59 -7.47 9.25
N VAL A 112 -4.34 -6.37 9.24
CA VAL A 112 -4.75 -5.69 8.00
C VAL A 112 -3.56 -5.02 7.31
N ASN A 113 -2.77 -4.24 8.07
CA ASN A 113 -1.76 -3.35 7.51
C ASN A 113 -0.46 -4.05 7.11
N TYR A 114 -0.20 -5.24 7.65
CA TYR A 114 1.06 -5.96 7.45
C TYR A 114 0.84 -7.43 7.08
N THR A 115 0.30 -8.24 8.00
CA THR A 115 0.25 -9.71 7.82
C THR A 115 -0.48 -10.10 6.53
N SER A 116 -1.65 -9.51 6.29
CA SER A 116 -2.44 -9.80 5.09
C SER A 116 -1.75 -9.35 3.81
N LEU A 117 -1.08 -8.19 3.82
CA LEU A 117 -0.37 -7.68 2.65
C LEU A 117 0.86 -8.53 2.31
N VAL A 118 1.57 -9.02 3.32
CA VAL A 118 2.67 -9.99 3.14
C VAL A 118 2.13 -11.30 2.56
N ALA A 119 1.01 -11.80 3.09
CA ALA A 119 0.40 -13.04 2.59
C ALA A 119 -0.10 -12.90 1.14
N VAL A 120 -0.75 -11.78 0.78
CA VAL A 120 -1.14 -11.50 -0.62
C VAL A 120 0.11 -11.44 -1.50
N THR A 121 1.15 -10.72 -1.08
CA THR A 121 2.42 -10.65 -1.82
C THR A 121 2.98 -12.05 -2.08
N HIS A 122 3.15 -12.85 -1.04
CA HIS A 122 3.66 -14.22 -1.13
C HIS A 122 2.84 -15.08 -2.11
N THR A 123 1.52 -14.98 -2.03
CA THR A 123 0.62 -15.80 -2.84
C THR A 123 0.71 -15.47 -4.34
N PHE A 124 0.93 -14.19 -4.70
CA PHE A 124 1.04 -13.76 -6.09
C PHE A 124 2.48 -13.76 -6.65
N LEU A 125 3.50 -13.85 -5.81
CA LEU A 125 4.90 -13.83 -6.26
C LEU A 125 5.22 -14.87 -7.33
N PRO A 126 4.83 -16.16 -7.22
CA PRO A 126 5.11 -17.15 -8.27
C PRO A 126 4.55 -16.74 -9.63
N PHE A 127 3.34 -16.18 -9.65
CA PHE A 127 2.69 -15.69 -10.86
C PHE A 127 3.44 -14.50 -11.48
N LEU A 128 3.85 -13.52 -10.65
CA LEU A 128 4.59 -12.34 -11.14
C LEU A 128 6.00 -12.70 -11.61
N ILE A 129 6.70 -13.63 -10.94
CA ILE A 129 8.04 -14.10 -11.32
C ILE A 129 8.00 -14.82 -12.68
N ALA A 130 6.93 -15.57 -12.95
CA ALA A 130 6.77 -16.33 -14.19
C ALA A 130 6.40 -15.45 -15.41
N LYS A 131 6.12 -14.15 -15.22
CA LYS A 131 5.76 -13.27 -16.34
C LYS A 131 6.96 -12.89 -17.20
N GLU A 132 6.70 -12.82 -18.50
CA GLU A 132 7.63 -12.22 -19.46
C GLU A 132 7.39 -10.71 -19.56
N GLY A 133 8.21 -9.91 -18.89
CA GLY A 133 8.11 -8.46 -18.97
C GLY A 133 7.97 -7.78 -17.59
N PRO A 134 7.93 -6.45 -17.57
CA PRO A 134 7.89 -5.68 -16.33
C PRO A 134 6.68 -6.05 -15.47
N SER A 135 6.93 -6.29 -14.20
CA SER A 135 5.90 -6.50 -13.17
C SER A 135 6.15 -5.61 -11.97
N GLY A 136 5.12 -5.33 -11.18
CA GLY A 136 5.23 -4.41 -10.06
C GLY A 136 4.51 -4.86 -8.80
N ILE A 137 5.05 -4.40 -7.67
CA ILE A 137 4.39 -4.46 -6.37
C ILE A 137 4.47 -3.06 -5.77
N ILE A 138 3.31 -2.44 -5.54
CA ILE A 138 3.19 -1.09 -4.98
C ILE A 138 2.54 -1.21 -3.60
N PHE A 139 3.18 -0.67 -2.58
CA PHE A 139 2.65 -0.58 -1.23
C PHE A 139 2.25 0.86 -0.90
N THR A 140 1.09 1.04 -0.27
CA THR A 140 0.74 2.30 0.39
C THR A 140 1.32 2.30 1.79
N GLY A 141 2.45 2.98 1.95
CA GLY A 141 3.12 3.27 3.20
C GLY A 141 2.70 4.61 3.79
N THR A 142 3.49 5.11 4.73
CA THR A 142 3.27 6.43 5.37
C THR A 142 4.57 6.99 5.93
N HIS A 143 4.68 8.31 6.07
CA HIS A 143 5.77 8.94 6.83
C HIS A 143 5.83 8.49 8.30
N LEU A 144 4.70 8.02 8.86
CA LEU A 144 4.64 7.49 10.23
C LEU A 144 5.35 6.13 10.39
N SER A 145 5.79 5.51 9.31
CA SER A 145 6.68 4.35 9.34
C SER A 145 8.13 4.73 9.70
N ILE A 146 8.50 5.99 9.56
CA ILE A 146 9.82 6.54 9.83
C ILE A 146 9.81 7.34 11.14
N VAL A 147 8.81 8.22 11.31
CA VAL A 147 8.61 9.03 12.53
C VAL A 147 7.25 8.69 13.11
N PRO A 148 7.19 7.84 14.15
CA PRO A 148 5.91 7.33 14.66
C PRO A 148 5.10 8.43 15.36
N ALA A 149 3.78 8.32 15.25
CA ALA A 149 2.86 9.13 16.05
C ALA A 149 2.54 8.41 17.36
N ALA A 150 2.80 9.05 18.49
CA ALA A 150 2.64 8.44 19.82
C ALA A 150 1.22 7.93 20.09
N GLN A 151 0.19 8.58 19.53
CA GLN A 151 -1.22 8.20 19.69
C GLN A 151 -1.66 7.08 18.75
N LEU A 152 -0.80 6.67 17.81
CA LEU A 152 -1.07 5.68 16.78
C LEU A 152 -0.02 4.55 16.82
N PRO A 153 0.21 3.90 18.00
CA PRO A 153 1.31 2.95 18.14
C PRO A 153 1.14 1.71 17.28
N GLY A 154 -0.07 1.16 17.15
CA GLY A 154 -0.36 0.01 16.31
C GLY A 154 -0.18 0.33 14.84
N TYR A 155 -0.74 1.46 14.38
CA TYR A 155 -0.60 1.91 13.00
C TYR A 155 0.87 2.15 12.62
N SER A 156 1.58 2.96 13.41
CA SER A 156 2.98 3.28 13.16
C SER A 156 3.86 2.02 13.14
N ALA A 157 3.66 1.10 14.09
CA ALA A 157 4.39 -0.15 14.15
C ALA A 157 4.09 -1.05 12.93
N SER A 158 2.81 -1.25 12.57
CA SER A 158 2.43 -2.08 11.42
C SER A 158 2.93 -1.52 10.08
N LYS A 159 2.90 -0.20 9.91
CA LYS A 159 3.43 0.46 8.70
C LYS A 159 4.96 0.49 8.67
N SER A 160 5.64 0.54 9.83
CA SER A 160 7.09 0.36 9.92
C SER A 160 7.49 -1.06 9.54
N ALA A 161 6.75 -2.07 9.98
CA ALA A 161 6.96 -3.46 9.57
C ALA A 161 6.78 -3.63 8.05
N LEU A 162 5.76 -3.03 7.45
CA LEU A 162 5.54 -3.06 6.01
C LEU A 162 6.67 -2.37 5.23
N ASN A 163 7.15 -1.21 5.69
CA ASN A 163 8.28 -0.50 5.10
C ASN A 163 9.57 -1.35 5.11
N VAL A 164 9.88 -2.02 6.26
CA VAL A 164 11.01 -2.94 6.35
C VAL A 164 10.85 -4.12 5.40
N PHE A 165 9.66 -4.71 5.34
CA PHE A 165 9.36 -5.80 4.42
C PHE A 165 9.57 -5.39 2.96
N ALA A 166 9.07 -4.21 2.56
CA ALA A 166 9.24 -3.69 1.20
C ALA A 166 10.73 -3.48 0.84
N MET A 167 11.55 -2.99 1.79
CA MET A 167 13.01 -2.85 1.59
C MET A 167 13.69 -4.22 1.37
N CYS A 168 13.38 -5.21 2.21
CA CYS A 168 13.93 -6.56 2.10
C CYS A 168 13.47 -7.24 0.80
N LEU A 169 12.17 -7.15 0.48
CA LEU A 169 11.59 -7.72 -0.72
C LEU A 169 12.23 -7.15 -2.00
N ARG A 170 12.47 -5.85 -2.04
CA ARG A 170 13.16 -5.17 -3.15
C ARG A 170 14.55 -5.73 -3.38
N ASP A 171 15.32 -5.96 -2.32
CA ASP A 171 16.65 -6.56 -2.43
C ASP A 171 16.58 -8.02 -2.88
N GLN A 172 15.65 -8.81 -2.35
CA GLN A 172 15.47 -10.21 -2.73
C GLN A 172 15.04 -10.37 -4.20
N LEU A 173 14.22 -9.44 -4.72
CA LEU A 173 13.73 -9.47 -6.09
C LEU A 173 14.61 -8.71 -7.10
N ARG A 174 15.76 -8.17 -6.70
CA ARG A 174 16.65 -7.34 -7.53
C ARG A 174 17.10 -7.97 -8.86
N ASN A 175 17.11 -9.31 -8.94
CA ASN A 175 17.48 -10.07 -10.14
C ASN A 175 16.25 -10.54 -10.93
N THR A 176 15.06 -10.04 -10.60
CA THR A 176 13.81 -10.32 -11.32
C THR A 176 13.35 -9.07 -12.08
N GLN A 177 12.27 -9.20 -12.84
CA GLN A 177 11.63 -8.07 -13.51
C GLN A 177 10.61 -7.34 -12.62
N ILE A 178 10.49 -7.75 -11.36
CA ILE A 178 9.52 -7.18 -10.41
C ILE A 178 10.11 -5.96 -9.73
N LYS A 179 9.46 -4.81 -9.95
CA LYS A 179 9.79 -3.58 -9.23
C LYS A 179 8.94 -3.45 -7.98
N VAL A 180 9.59 -3.23 -6.83
CA VAL A 180 8.90 -2.97 -5.56
C VAL A 180 8.94 -1.48 -5.25
N THR A 181 7.78 -0.83 -5.20
CA THR A 181 7.63 0.61 -4.94
C THR A 181 6.80 0.84 -3.67
N GLU A 182 7.16 1.83 -2.88
CA GLU A 182 6.38 2.27 -1.73
C GLU A 182 5.97 3.74 -1.90
N ILE A 183 4.68 4.05 -1.72
CA ILE A 183 4.16 5.41 -1.65
C ILE A 183 4.06 5.79 -0.17
N ALA A 184 4.95 6.64 0.31
CA ALA A 184 4.91 7.16 1.67
C ALA A 184 3.92 8.33 1.76
N ALA A 185 2.72 8.05 2.25
CA ALA A 185 1.63 8.99 2.35
C ALA A 185 1.72 9.85 3.63
N PRO A 186 1.34 11.14 3.56
CA PRO A 186 0.99 11.94 4.74
C PRO A 186 -0.40 11.54 5.24
N ALA A 187 -0.96 12.29 6.20
CA ALA A 187 -2.39 12.25 6.43
C ALA A 187 -3.13 12.77 5.19
N VAL A 188 -4.15 12.04 4.73
CA VAL A 188 -4.95 12.37 3.53
C VAL A 188 -6.43 12.34 3.91
N LYS A 189 -7.21 13.32 3.46
CA LYS A 189 -8.65 13.44 3.73
C LYS A 189 -9.41 12.24 3.16
N THR A 190 -9.62 11.22 3.99
CA THR A 190 -10.26 9.95 3.63
C THR A 190 -11.05 9.37 4.80
N GLU A 191 -11.77 8.28 4.56
CA GLU A 191 -12.51 7.51 5.57
C GLU A 191 -11.60 6.84 6.62
N LEU A 192 -10.29 6.78 6.40
CA LEU A 192 -9.34 6.19 7.34
C LEU A 192 -9.42 6.83 8.72
N HIS A 193 -9.77 8.12 8.78
CA HIS A 193 -9.83 8.93 9.99
C HIS A 193 -11.23 9.06 10.60
N ASP A 194 -12.25 8.35 10.07
CA ASP A 194 -13.65 8.45 10.55
C ASP A 194 -13.82 8.08 12.03
N TYR A 195 -12.89 7.31 12.60
CA TYR A 195 -12.86 6.99 14.03
C TYR A 195 -12.68 8.24 14.93
N MET A 196 -12.23 9.35 14.38
CA MET A 196 -12.11 10.65 15.07
C MET A 196 -13.44 11.45 15.04
N GLY A 197 -14.52 10.89 14.49
CA GLY A 197 -15.74 11.57 14.14
C GLY A 197 -15.68 12.15 12.72
N LEU A 198 -16.81 12.04 11.99
CA LEU A 198 -16.85 12.37 10.54
C LEU A 198 -16.41 13.80 10.23
N GLU A 199 -16.82 14.77 11.06
CA GLU A 199 -16.50 16.18 10.84
C GLU A 199 -14.99 16.45 10.98
N VAL A 200 -14.35 15.89 12.00
CA VAL A 200 -12.90 16.03 12.25
C VAL A 200 -12.12 15.16 11.29
N GLY A 201 -12.43 13.87 11.24
CA GLY A 201 -11.64 12.88 10.50
C GLY A 201 -11.55 13.19 9.01
N ARG A 202 -12.66 13.59 8.38
CA ARG A 202 -12.71 13.93 6.95
C ARG A 202 -11.94 15.20 6.57
N ASN A 203 -11.54 15.99 7.56
CA ASN A 203 -10.77 17.22 7.36
C ASN A 203 -9.28 17.08 7.71
N VAL A 204 -8.83 15.91 8.18
CA VAL A 204 -7.44 15.65 8.52
C VAL A 204 -6.58 15.39 7.28
N GLY A 205 -5.57 16.22 7.08
CA GLY A 205 -4.53 15.99 6.07
C GLY A 205 -4.74 16.73 4.75
N MET A 206 -3.98 16.31 3.74
CA MET A 206 -4.02 16.92 2.42
C MET A 206 -5.26 16.47 1.63
N PRO A 207 -5.74 17.27 0.66
CA PRO A 207 -6.82 16.88 -0.23
C PRO A 207 -6.47 15.59 -1.01
N LEU A 208 -7.46 14.69 -1.15
CA LEU A 208 -7.28 13.39 -1.79
C LEU A 208 -6.85 13.53 -3.26
N GLU A 209 -7.43 14.46 -3.99
CA GLU A 209 -7.12 14.72 -5.41
C GLU A 209 -5.66 15.14 -5.59
N LYS A 210 -5.17 16.02 -4.69
CA LYS A 210 -3.77 16.46 -4.70
C LYS A 210 -2.82 15.30 -4.40
N PHE A 211 -3.15 14.49 -3.39
CA PHE A 211 -2.39 13.27 -3.08
C PHE A 211 -2.32 12.33 -4.28
N THR A 212 -3.48 12.07 -4.89
CA THR A 212 -3.60 11.13 -6.02
C THR A 212 -2.72 11.54 -7.19
N GLU A 213 -2.73 12.82 -7.56
CA GLU A 213 -1.92 13.32 -8.67
C GLU A 213 -0.41 13.28 -8.33
N GLU A 214 0.01 13.73 -7.14
CA GLU A 214 1.42 13.67 -6.73
C GLU A 214 1.92 12.22 -6.65
N ALA A 215 1.10 11.29 -6.12
CA ALA A 215 1.43 9.88 -6.06
C ALA A 215 1.56 9.26 -7.46
N TYR A 216 0.64 9.59 -8.36
CA TYR A 216 0.67 9.11 -9.74
C TYR A 216 1.93 9.62 -10.47
N GLN A 217 2.26 10.91 -10.36
CA GLN A 217 3.48 11.47 -10.94
C GLN A 217 4.74 10.81 -10.36
N GLY A 218 4.74 10.51 -9.06
CA GLY A 218 5.79 9.74 -8.42
C GLY A 218 5.93 8.32 -8.99
N LEU A 219 4.82 7.64 -9.30
CA LEU A 219 4.87 6.33 -9.96
C LEU A 219 5.49 6.39 -11.36
N LEU A 220 5.32 7.51 -12.07
CA LEU A 220 5.93 7.73 -13.39
C LEU A 220 7.43 8.02 -13.30
N SER A 221 7.94 8.55 -12.18
CA SER A 221 9.37 8.86 -12.02
C SER A 221 10.26 7.62 -11.98
N GLY A 222 9.65 6.49 -11.64
CA GLY A 222 10.39 5.25 -11.50
C GLY A 222 11.17 5.11 -10.18
N GLU A 223 10.94 5.96 -9.19
CA GLU A 223 11.54 5.85 -7.87
C GLU A 223 11.00 4.66 -7.07
N ASP A 224 11.83 4.09 -6.20
CA ASP A 224 11.45 2.96 -5.33
C ASP A 224 10.63 3.41 -4.13
N THR A 225 10.79 4.67 -3.71
CA THR A 225 10.05 5.27 -2.60
C THR A 225 9.59 6.65 -3.01
N ILE A 226 8.28 6.82 -3.06
CA ILE A 226 7.61 8.05 -3.49
C ILE A 226 7.12 8.75 -2.23
N ALA A 227 7.79 9.80 -1.80
CA ALA A 227 7.38 10.60 -0.66
C ALA A 227 6.40 11.69 -1.11
N VAL A 228 5.10 11.49 -0.85
CA VAL A 228 4.07 12.48 -1.16
C VAL A 228 3.85 13.39 0.03
N GLY A 229 3.85 14.70 -0.19
CA GLY A 229 3.67 15.67 0.88
C GLY A 229 4.71 15.56 2.00
N ALA A 230 4.32 15.91 3.22
CA ALA A 230 5.16 15.79 4.42
C ALA A 230 4.29 15.70 5.70
N ILE A 231 4.91 15.33 6.82
CA ILE A 231 4.32 15.60 8.14
C ILE A 231 4.29 17.12 8.32
N MET A 232 3.17 17.67 8.81
CA MET A 232 2.96 19.11 8.96
C MET A 232 3.73 19.68 10.16
N LEU A 233 5.06 19.53 10.13
CA LEU A 233 5.99 20.11 11.08
C LEU A 233 7.12 20.81 10.30
N PRO A 234 7.57 22.00 10.72
CA PRO A 234 8.70 22.68 10.07
C PRO A 234 9.96 21.80 10.05
N GLY A 235 10.61 21.67 8.89
CA GLY A 235 11.84 20.88 8.70
C GLY A 235 11.64 19.34 8.70
N ALA A 236 10.41 18.84 8.90
CA ALA A 236 10.16 17.39 8.95
C ALA A 236 10.44 16.69 7.62
N LYS A 237 10.19 17.36 6.50
CA LYS A 237 10.41 16.78 5.16
C LYS A 237 11.88 16.45 4.94
N GLU A 238 12.75 17.41 5.22
CA GLU A 238 14.20 17.30 5.07
C GLU A 238 14.78 16.29 6.06
N ALA A 239 14.33 16.34 7.33
CA ALA A 239 14.76 15.40 8.36
C ALA A 239 14.38 13.95 8.03
N ILE A 240 13.17 13.70 7.55
CA ILE A 240 12.72 12.36 7.14
C ILE A 240 13.52 11.89 5.93
N ALA A 241 13.74 12.75 4.94
CA ALA A 241 14.55 12.41 3.77
C ALA A 241 15.98 12.00 4.13
N ASP A 242 16.62 12.72 5.07
CA ASP A 242 17.95 12.40 5.57
C ASP A 242 18.00 11.05 6.32
N ILE A 243 17.01 10.79 7.21
CA ILE A 243 16.88 9.50 7.90
C ILE A 243 16.72 8.35 6.89
N VAL A 244 15.84 8.50 5.92
CA VAL A 244 15.58 7.48 4.88
C VAL A 244 16.84 7.22 4.06
N ALA A 245 17.56 8.26 3.64
CA ALA A 245 18.79 8.14 2.85
C ALA A 245 19.89 7.40 3.64
N LYS A 246 20.13 7.78 4.89
CA LYS A 246 21.13 7.14 5.76
C LYS A 246 20.78 5.69 6.03
N ARG A 247 19.52 5.41 6.36
CA ARG A 247 19.03 4.04 6.60
C ARG A 247 19.19 3.17 5.34
N ARG A 248 18.88 3.70 4.16
CA ARG A 248 19.01 3.00 2.88
C ARG A 248 20.49 2.67 2.60
N ALA A 249 21.42 3.61 2.81
CA ALA A 249 22.85 3.39 2.60
C ALA A 249 23.38 2.25 3.48
N VAL A 250 23.07 2.26 4.78
CA VAL A 250 23.49 1.21 5.72
C VAL A 250 22.85 -0.15 5.37
N PHE A 251 21.56 -0.15 5.02
CA PHE A 251 20.87 -1.37 4.58
C PHE A 251 21.55 -1.98 3.34
N THR A 252 21.86 -1.17 2.32
CA THR A 252 22.50 -1.63 1.08
C THR A 252 23.83 -2.27 1.37
N SER A 253 24.70 -1.60 2.16
CA SER A 253 26.01 -2.14 2.55
C SER A 253 25.90 -3.46 3.34
N LEU A 254 24.92 -3.55 4.27
CA LEU A 254 24.68 -4.77 5.03
C LEU A 254 24.20 -5.91 4.10
N ALA A 255 23.28 -5.64 3.20
CA ALA A 255 22.76 -6.62 2.25
C ALA A 255 23.86 -7.13 1.31
N GLU A 256 24.73 -6.28 0.81
CA GLU A 256 25.88 -6.63 0.00
C GLU A 256 26.85 -7.53 0.77
N MET A 257 27.19 -7.14 2.00
CA MET A 257 28.06 -7.95 2.88
C MET A 257 27.48 -9.35 3.16
N MET A 258 26.17 -9.42 3.41
CA MET A 258 25.52 -10.72 3.66
C MET A 258 25.50 -11.61 2.41
N ARG A 259 25.30 -11.04 1.23
CA ARG A 259 25.32 -11.78 -0.05
C ARG A 259 26.72 -12.31 -0.41
N SER A 260 27.76 -11.55 -0.09
CA SER A 260 29.16 -11.97 -0.38
C SER A 260 29.63 -13.15 0.48
N ARG A 261 28.86 -13.57 1.50
CA ARG A 261 29.19 -14.69 2.39
C ARG A 261 28.44 -15.99 2.02
N ASN A 262 27.48 -15.90 1.10
CA ASN A 262 26.72 -17.03 0.55
C ASN A 262 27.18 -17.32 -0.89
#